data_f74563303440e4dda62d6c45bfa63097
#
_entry.id   f74563303440e4dda62d6c45bfa63097
#
_cell.length_a   1.000
_cell.length_b   1.000
_cell.length_c   1.000
_cell.angle_alpha   90.00
_cell.angle_beta   90.00
_cell.angle_gamma   90.00
#
_symmetry.space_group_name_H-M   'P 1'
#
loop_
_entity.id
_entity.type
_entity.pdbx_description
1 polymer ?
#
loop_
_entity_poly.entity_id
_entity_poly.type
_entity_poly.pdbx_seq_one_letter_code
_entity_poly.pdbx_strand_id
1 'polypeptide(L)'
;FVEAQKSDLRGHNNQKALEDFFCENIANNKVMDVLLAFSVPEKNEPNKRALSTALALQMKALIDCGDDEEAADLILPAYQEAKAAPHDANLTISAFQPLYTGDDVYVGTNPTYKIQSHQTVSHTWSIMNAGKVTWVNRKLVYRRGPKDRPEAAPSEIPIPTVKPQEYVKITTTFDGRGFDGVFHCCWEMQDSDGENCFPKRDSLFSVTIDAKFRRT
;
A
#
# COMPACT_ATOMS: atom_id res chain seq x y z
N PHE A 1 -1.56 21.23 -23.93
CA PHE A 1 -1.01 20.73 -22.63
C PHE A 1 -1.02 19.19 -22.58
N VAL A 2 -2.12 18.55 -22.98
CA VAL A 2 -2.25 17.07 -23.03
C VAL A 2 -1.39 16.47 -24.12
N GLU A 3 -1.28 17.10 -25.28
CA GLU A 3 -0.46 16.66 -26.42
C GLU A 3 1.04 16.73 -26.12
N ALA A 4 1.51 17.76 -25.44
CA ALA A 4 2.91 17.86 -25.01
C ALA A 4 3.28 16.74 -24.02
N GLN A 5 2.38 16.38 -23.13
CA GLN A 5 2.60 15.27 -22.20
C GLN A 5 2.60 13.90 -22.87
N LYS A 6 1.79 13.69 -23.93
CA LYS A 6 1.82 12.44 -24.71
C LYS A 6 3.18 12.23 -25.40
N SER A 7 3.74 13.29 -26.01
CA SER A 7 5.01 13.19 -26.72
C SER A 7 6.18 12.85 -25.77
N ASP A 8 6.16 13.37 -24.55
CA ASP A 8 7.20 13.11 -23.54
C ASP A 8 7.13 11.70 -22.96
N LEU A 9 5.97 11.05 -23.03
CA LEU A 9 5.76 9.67 -22.52
C LEU A 9 6.00 8.61 -23.59
N ARG A 10 6.03 8.98 -24.88
CA ARG A 10 6.33 8.03 -25.97
C ARG A 10 7.72 7.43 -25.80
N GLY A 11 7.79 6.11 -25.75
CA GLY A 11 9.05 5.37 -25.56
C GLY A 11 9.52 5.19 -24.12
N HIS A 12 8.86 5.83 -23.13
CA HIS A 12 9.15 5.64 -21.70
C HIS A 12 8.10 4.80 -20.98
N ASN A 13 7.07 4.33 -21.68
CA ASN A 13 5.95 3.55 -21.15
C ASN A 13 6.33 2.07 -21.02
N ASN A 14 6.91 1.69 -19.91
CA ASN A 14 7.14 0.30 -19.58
C ASN A 14 5.81 -0.34 -19.15
N GLN A 15 5.30 -1.31 -19.91
CA GLN A 15 4.06 -2.02 -19.63
C GLN A 15 4.04 -2.57 -18.21
N LYS A 16 5.13 -3.16 -17.75
CA LYS A 16 5.22 -3.72 -16.41
C LYS A 16 5.08 -2.65 -15.32
N ALA A 17 5.68 -1.49 -15.51
CA ALA A 17 5.54 -0.38 -14.57
C ALA A 17 4.09 0.15 -14.50
N LEU A 18 3.38 0.18 -15.64
CA LEU A 18 1.96 0.51 -15.70
C LEU A 18 1.09 -0.55 -15.02
N GLU A 19 1.38 -1.84 -15.22
CA GLU A 19 0.69 -2.94 -14.54
C GLU A 19 0.85 -2.84 -13.02
N ASP A 20 2.07 -2.64 -12.55
CA ASP A 20 2.38 -2.48 -11.14
C ASP A 20 1.66 -1.25 -10.56
N PHE A 21 1.68 -0.12 -11.28
CA PHE A 21 0.95 1.09 -10.89
C PHE A 21 -0.55 0.85 -10.72
N PHE A 22 -1.22 0.24 -11.70
CA PHE A 22 -2.65 -0.06 -11.59
C PHE A 22 -2.93 -1.08 -10.50
N CYS A 23 -2.08 -2.09 -10.35
CA CYS A 23 -2.21 -3.08 -9.30
C CYS A 23 -2.08 -2.46 -7.89
N GLU A 24 -1.24 -1.47 -7.72
CA GLU A 24 -1.06 -0.77 -6.43
C GLU A 24 -2.20 0.19 -6.11
N ASN A 25 -2.72 0.90 -7.12
CA ASN A 25 -3.66 2.00 -6.91
C ASN A 25 -5.13 1.60 -6.98
N ILE A 26 -5.49 0.43 -7.51
CA ILE A 26 -6.86 -0.06 -7.51
C ILE A 26 -7.10 -0.82 -6.20
N ALA A 27 -8.05 -0.36 -5.38
CA ALA A 27 -8.47 -1.08 -4.20
C ALA A 27 -9.20 -2.38 -4.57
N ASN A 28 -8.95 -3.47 -3.83
CA ASN A 28 -9.54 -4.80 -4.13
C ASN A 28 -11.07 -4.77 -4.22
N ASN A 29 -11.72 -4.02 -3.36
CA ASN A 29 -13.18 -3.85 -3.35
C ASN A 29 -13.72 -2.97 -4.49
N LYS A 30 -12.84 -2.36 -5.30
CA LYS A 30 -13.20 -1.52 -6.44
C LYS A 30 -12.96 -2.17 -7.79
N VAL A 31 -12.39 -3.36 -7.82
CA VAL A 31 -12.08 -4.07 -9.07
C VAL A 31 -13.34 -4.29 -9.91
N MET A 32 -14.45 -4.70 -9.29
CA MET A 32 -15.73 -4.89 -9.99
C MET A 32 -16.28 -3.55 -10.51
N ASP A 33 -16.20 -2.47 -9.73
CA ASP A 33 -16.68 -1.15 -10.15
C ASP A 33 -15.93 -0.66 -11.39
N VAL A 34 -14.61 -0.89 -11.43
CA VAL A 34 -13.77 -0.52 -12.58
C VAL A 34 -14.12 -1.37 -13.80
N LEU A 35 -14.27 -2.69 -13.65
CA LEU A 35 -14.70 -3.57 -14.76
C LEU A 35 -16.03 -3.13 -15.35
N LEU A 36 -17.00 -2.80 -14.50
CA LEU A 36 -18.30 -2.30 -14.93
C LEU A 36 -18.22 -0.97 -15.68
N ALA A 37 -17.34 -0.05 -15.21
CA ALA A 37 -17.11 1.23 -15.89
C ALA A 37 -16.59 1.07 -17.32
N PHE A 38 -15.83 0.01 -17.59
CA PHE A 38 -15.37 -0.36 -18.95
C PHE A 38 -16.27 -1.38 -19.65
N SER A 39 -17.49 -1.61 -19.15
CA SER A 39 -18.46 -2.54 -19.72
C SER A 39 -17.94 -3.98 -19.88
N VAL A 40 -17.01 -4.39 -19.01
CA VAL A 40 -16.48 -5.75 -18.99
C VAL A 40 -17.44 -6.66 -18.21
N PRO A 41 -18.09 -7.63 -18.84
CA PRO A 41 -19.03 -8.53 -18.19
C PRO A 41 -18.27 -9.57 -17.36
N GLU A 42 -18.26 -9.41 -16.05
CA GLU A 42 -17.67 -10.39 -15.15
C GLU A 42 -18.74 -11.07 -14.30
N LYS A 43 -18.87 -12.39 -14.45
CA LYS A 43 -19.84 -13.22 -13.72
C LYS A 43 -19.23 -13.96 -12.53
N ASN A 44 -17.90 -14.07 -12.51
CA ASN A 44 -17.12 -14.76 -11.50
C ASN A 44 -16.39 -13.76 -10.61
N GLU A 45 -15.56 -14.28 -9.73
CA GLU A 45 -14.68 -13.42 -8.91
C GLU A 45 -13.76 -12.59 -9.81
N PRO A 46 -13.74 -11.24 -9.65
CA PRO A 46 -12.94 -10.36 -10.48
C PRO A 46 -11.45 -10.57 -10.23
N ASN A 47 -10.67 -10.56 -11.30
CA ASN A 47 -9.21 -10.71 -11.21
C ASN A 47 -8.53 -9.34 -11.34
N LYS A 48 -8.06 -8.81 -10.21
CA LYS A 48 -7.39 -7.51 -10.14
C LYS A 48 -6.17 -7.41 -11.03
N ARG A 49 -5.35 -8.46 -11.10
CA ARG A 49 -4.14 -8.48 -11.92
C ARG A 49 -4.47 -8.44 -13.41
N ALA A 50 -5.42 -9.28 -13.85
CA ALA A 50 -5.88 -9.25 -15.23
C ALA A 50 -6.43 -7.87 -15.62
N LEU A 51 -7.15 -7.21 -14.70
CA LEU A 51 -7.59 -5.83 -14.91
C LEU A 51 -6.40 -4.86 -15.01
N SER A 52 -5.39 -4.99 -14.16
CA SER A 52 -4.20 -4.14 -14.19
C SER A 52 -3.41 -4.30 -15.50
N THR A 53 -3.27 -5.53 -15.99
CA THR A 53 -2.67 -5.82 -17.31
C THR A 53 -3.48 -5.19 -18.45
N ALA A 54 -4.80 -5.33 -18.43
CA ALA A 54 -5.67 -4.75 -19.46
C ALA A 54 -5.60 -3.22 -19.48
N LEU A 55 -5.63 -2.58 -18.31
CA LEU A 55 -5.49 -1.11 -18.18
C LEU A 55 -4.11 -0.63 -18.63
N ALA A 56 -3.05 -1.38 -18.32
CA ALA A 56 -1.69 -1.06 -18.77
C ALA A 56 -1.56 -1.12 -20.30
N LEU A 57 -2.13 -2.13 -20.93
CA LEU A 57 -2.15 -2.27 -22.39
C LEU A 57 -2.97 -1.15 -23.05
N GLN A 58 -4.15 -0.82 -22.49
CA GLN A 58 -4.97 0.30 -22.98
C GLN A 58 -4.25 1.63 -22.84
N MET A 59 -3.63 1.90 -21.68
CA MET A 59 -2.89 3.12 -21.45
C MET A 59 -1.69 3.24 -22.39
N LYS A 60 -0.98 2.12 -22.61
CA LYS A 60 0.11 2.06 -23.59
C LYS A 60 -0.38 2.36 -25.00
N ALA A 61 -1.48 1.76 -25.44
CA ALA A 61 -2.06 2.03 -26.73
C ALA A 61 -2.45 3.51 -26.90
N LEU A 62 -3.03 4.13 -25.86
CA LEU A 62 -3.36 5.56 -25.85
C LEU A 62 -2.13 6.46 -25.94
N ILE A 63 -1.03 6.11 -25.28
CA ILE A 63 0.23 6.87 -25.31
C ILE A 63 0.92 6.73 -26.67
N ASP A 64 0.91 5.53 -27.26
CA ASP A 64 1.59 5.23 -28.52
C ASP A 64 0.76 5.62 -29.77
N CYS A 65 -0.55 5.90 -29.60
CA CYS A 65 -1.46 6.32 -30.65
C CYS A 65 -1.03 7.65 -31.27
N GLY A 66 -1.14 7.78 -32.58
CA GLY A 66 -0.94 9.06 -33.29
C GLY A 66 -1.99 10.09 -32.91
N ASP A 67 -1.68 11.38 -33.18
CA ASP A 67 -2.56 12.48 -32.79
C ASP A 67 -3.91 12.47 -33.57
N ASP A 68 -3.91 11.84 -34.74
CA ASP A 68 -5.09 11.71 -35.62
C ASP A 68 -5.70 10.27 -35.59
N GLU A 69 -5.24 9.40 -34.72
CA GLU A 69 -5.71 8.03 -34.61
C GLU A 69 -6.50 7.79 -33.32
N GLU A 70 -7.62 7.07 -33.42
CA GLU A 70 -8.33 6.57 -32.25
C GLU A 70 -7.70 5.28 -31.76
N ALA A 71 -7.30 5.22 -30.48
CA ALA A 71 -6.80 3.99 -29.89
C ALA A 71 -7.93 2.98 -29.78
N ALA A 72 -7.69 1.75 -30.23
CA ALA A 72 -8.65 0.66 -30.09
C ALA A 72 -8.94 0.36 -28.61
N ASP A 73 -10.18 -0.01 -28.30
CA ASP A 73 -10.55 -0.48 -26.95
C ASP A 73 -10.01 -1.91 -26.76
N LEU A 74 -9.00 -2.03 -25.92
CA LEU A 74 -8.30 -3.28 -25.63
C LEU A 74 -8.69 -3.89 -24.29
N ILE A 75 -9.49 -3.20 -23.46
CA ILE A 75 -9.71 -3.61 -22.07
C ILE A 75 -10.41 -4.97 -21.99
N LEU A 76 -11.49 -5.16 -22.72
CA LEU A 76 -12.22 -6.43 -22.69
C LEU A 76 -11.38 -7.62 -23.18
N PRO A 77 -10.79 -7.60 -24.40
CA PRO A 77 -10.00 -8.73 -24.87
C PRO A 77 -8.76 -8.98 -24.02
N ALA A 78 -8.04 -7.93 -23.59
CA ALA A 78 -6.85 -8.07 -22.77
C ALA A 78 -7.16 -8.62 -21.36
N TYR A 79 -8.30 -8.23 -20.77
CA TYR A 79 -8.74 -8.78 -19.51
C TYR A 79 -9.08 -10.28 -19.62
N GLN A 80 -9.78 -10.67 -20.65
CA GLN A 80 -10.14 -12.08 -20.87
C GLN A 80 -8.90 -12.94 -21.11
N GLU A 81 -7.97 -12.46 -21.93
CA GLU A 81 -6.70 -13.14 -22.20
C GLU A 81 -5.85 -13.28 -20.94
N ALA A 82 -5.66 -12.19 -20.20
CA ALA A 82 -4.87 -12.18 -18.97
C ALA A 82 -5.51 -13.03 -17.85
N LYS A 83 -6.84 -13.13 -17.82
CA LYS A 83 -7.56 -13.99 -16.89
C LYS A 83 -7.47 -15.47 -17.26
N ALA A 84 -7.43 -15.80 -18.57
CA ALA A 84 -7.30 -17.15 -19.08
C ALA A 84 -5.85 -17.66 -19.10
N ALA A 85 -4.86 -16.77 -19.04
CA ALA A 85 -3.45 -17.15 -19.02
C ALA A 85 -3.16 -18.05 -17.81
N PRO A 86 -2.39 -19.14 -17.99
CA PRO A 86 -1.98 -19.96 -16.86
C PRO A 86 -1.24 -19.09 -15.86
N HIS A 87 -1.75 -19.05 -14.65
CA HIS A 87 -1.14 -18.31 -13.56
C HIS A 87 0.18 -19.02 -13.23
N ASP A 88 1.29 -18.47 -13.68
CA ASP A 88 2.59 -18.83 -13.10
C ASP A 88 2.49 -18.50 -11.61
N ALA A 89 2.42 -19.54 -10.81
CA ALA A 89 2.24 -19.42 -9.36
C ALA A 89 3.30 -18.53 -8.70
N ASN A 90 4.44 -18.34 -9.37
CA ASN A 90 5.57 -17.52 -8.91
C ASN A 90 5.47 -16.03 -9.28
N LEU A 91 4.60 -15.64 -10.23
CA LEU A 91 4.44 -14.24 -10.64
C LEU A 91 3.27 -13.53 -9.96
N THR A 92 2.38 -14.27 -9.32
CA THR A 92 1.06 -13.76 -8.90
C THR A 92 1.11 -12.88 -7.67
N ILE A 93 2.20 -12.79 -6.91
CA ILE A 93 2.03 -12.38 -5.52
C ILE A 93 3.15 -11.50 -4.96
N SER A 94 4.13 -11.06 -5.74
CA SER A 94 5.26 -10.33 -5.15
C SER A 94 4.94 -8.90 -4.71
N ALA A 95 3.81 -8.31 -5.13
CA ALA A 95 3.51 -6.91 -4.80
C ALA A 95 2.89 -6.71 -3.40
N PHE A 96 2.14 -7.68 -2.89
CA PHE A 96 1.42 -7.55 -1.60
C PHE A 96 1.56 -8.77 -0.68
N GLN A 97 2.46 -9.71 -0.99
CA GLN A 97 2.61 -10.87 -0.13
C GLN A 97 3.26 -10.49 1.20
N PRO A 98 2.65 -10.96 2.29
CA PRO A 98 3.34 -11.04 3.56
C PRO A 98 4.54 -11.98 3.44
N LEU A 99 5.52 -11.82 4.32
CA LEU A 99 6.69 -12.71 4.40
C LEU A 99 6.27 -14.19 4.58
N TYR A 100 5.21 -14.42 5.34
CA TYR A 100 4.66 -15.76 5.61
C TYR A 100 3.36 -15.96 4.82
N THR A 101 3.31 -17.00 4.01
CA THR A 101 2.12 -17.36 3.22
C THR A 101 0.89 -17.55 4.11
N GLY A 102 -0.20 -16.85 3.79
CA GLY A 102 -1.44 -16.90 4.56
C GLY A 102 -1.46 -15.97 5.78
N ASP A 103 -0.41 -15.18 5.99
CA ASP A 103 -0.40 -14.11 6.97
C ASP A 103 -1.18 -12.90 6.46
N ASP A 104 -1.89 -12.22 7.34
CA ASP A 104 -2.54 -10.95 7.03
C ASP A 104 -2.78 -10.15 8.31
N VAL A 105 -2.94 -8.85 8.16
CA VAL A 105 -3.11 -7.93 9.28
C VAL A 105 -4.15 -6.88 8.94
N TYR A 106 -5.03 -6.62 9.89
CA TYR A 106 -5.92 -5.47 9.86
C TYR A 106 -5.51 -4.49 10.96
N VAL A 107 -5.38 -3.23 10.57
CA VAL A 107 -5.12 -2.10 11.46
C VAL A 107 -6.16 -1.04 11.15
N GLY A 108 -6.66 -0.36 12.16
CA GLY A 108 -7.56 0.76 11.97
C GLY A 108 -6.95 1.90 11.14
N THR A 109 -7.70 2.96 10.97
CA THR A 109 -7.26 4.13 10.18
C THR A 109 -6.01 4.78 10.77
N ASN A 110 -5.11 5.22 9.91
CA ASN A 110 -3.92 5.96 10.29
C ASN A 110 -4.30 7.34 10.83
N PRO A 111 -4.04 7.64 12.10
CA PRO A 111 -4.45 8.90 12.70
C PRO A 111 -3.50 10.04 12.36
N THR A 112 -4.05 11.25 12.38
CA THR A 112 -3.27 12.50 12.37
C THR A 112 -3.46 13.22 13.70
N TYR A 113 -2.36 13.44 14.42
CA TYR A 113 -2.32 14.20 15.66
C TYR A 113 -1.81 15.60 15.41
N LYS A 114 -2.56 16.62 15.84
CA LYS A 114 -2.11 18.00 15.86
C LYS A 114 -1.58 18.33 17.24
N ILE A 115 -0.30 18.63 17.35
CA ILE A 115 0.37 18.90 18.63
C ILE A 115 1.18 20.20 18.57
N GLN A 116 1.54 20.72 19.73
CA GLN A 116 2.58 21.76 19.81
C GLN A 116 3.96 21.11 19.71
N SER A 117 4.96 21.84 19.23
CA SER A 117 6.28 21.30 18.89
C SER A 117 7.04 20.62 20.04
N HIS A 118 6.72 20.89 21.30
CA HIS A 118 7.33 20.21 22.47
C HIS A 118 6.34 19.29 23.21
N GLN A 119 5.20 19.04 22.62
CA GLN A 119 4.18 18.20 23.23
C GLN A 119 4.40 16.73 22.87
N THR A 120 4.09 15.86 23.81
CA THR A 120 4.03 14.42 23.58
C THR A 120 2.59 13.98 23.26
N VAL A 121 2.46 12.92 22.47
CA VAL A 121 1.17 12.29 22.18
C VAL A 121 1.31 10.78 22.22
N SER A 122 0.38 10.10 22.89
CA SER A 122 0.32 8.64 22.93
C SER A 122 -0.63 8.13 21.83
N HIS A 123 -0.21 7.08 21.15
CA HIS A 123 -1.03 6.37 20.18
C HIS A 123 -1.13 4.89 20.54
N THR A 124 -2.31 4.33 20.37
CA THR A 124 -2.57 2.90 20.57
C THR A 124 -3.15 2.32 19.29
N TRP A 125 -2.41 1.39 18.67
CA TRP A 125 -2.96 0.58 17.60
C TRP A 125 -3.83 -0.52 18.17
N SER A 126 -4.97 -0.79 17.52
CA SER A 126 -5.71 -2.02 17.65
C SER A 126 -5.43 -2.85 16.40
N ILE A 127 -4.67 -3.92 16.55
CA ILE A 127 -4.16 -4.73 15.45
C ILE A 127 -4.83 -6.09 15.53
N MET A 128 -5.43 -6.55 14.43
CA MET A 128 -6.02 -7.88 14.32
C MET A 128 -5.15 -8.75 13.42
N ASN A 129 -4.91 -9.97 13.85
CA ASN A 129 -4.39 -11.02 12.99
C ASN A 129 -5.51 -11.48 12.04
N ALA A 130 -5.57 -10.90 10.85
CA ALA A 130 -6.57 -11.23 9.85
C ALA A 130 -6.20 -12.46 9.01
N GLY A 131 -4.98 -12.98 9.19
CA GLY A 131 -4.46 -14.13 8.47
C GLY A 131 -4.83 -15.47 9.09
N LYS A 132 -4.13 -16.50 8.62
CA LYS A 132 -4.25 -17.90 9.09
C LYS A 132 -3.04 -18.35 9.91
N VAL A 133 -1.99 -17.51 10.00
CA VAL A 133 -0.73 -17.78 10.68
C VAL A 133 -0.80 -17.20 12.09
N THR A 134 -0.48 -17.99 13.12
CA THR A 134 -0.32 -17.45 14.49
C THR A 134 0.96 -16.63 14.57
N TRP A 135 0.88 -15.42 15.08
CA TRP A 135 2.04 -14.57 15.29
C TRP A 135 2.78 -14.98 16.55
N VAL A 136 4.06 -15.29 16.40
CA VAL A 136 4.94 -15.67 17.52
C VAL A 136 6.25 -14.91 17.37
N ASN A 137 6.77 -14.37 18.47
CA ASN A 137 8.06 -13.66 18.53
C ASN A 137 8.16 -12.47 17.53
N ARG A 138 7.06 -11.77 17.32
CA ARG A 138 7.04 -10.57 16.48
C ARG A 138 7.19 -9.31 17.32
N LYS A 139 7.63 -8.25 16.68
CA LYS A 139 7.71 -6.91 17.29
C LYS A 139 7.27 -5.84 16.30
N LEU A 140 6.76 -4.73 16.82
CA LEU A 140 6.51 -3.52 16.04
C LEU A 140 7.71 -2.60 16.22
N VAL A 141 8.33 -2.17 15.12
CA VAL A 141 9.59 -1.40 15.12
C VAL A 141 9.37 -0.07 14.42
N TYR A 142 9.80 1.01 15.09
CA TYR A 142 9.78 2.35 14.51
C TYR A 142 10.88 2.48 13.47
N ARG A 143 10.47 2.72 12.21
CA ARG A 143 11.42 2.98 11.13
C ARG A 143 12.00 4.38 11.32
N ARG A 144 13.22 4.42 11.83
CA ARG A 144 13.94 5.67 11.98
C ARG A 144 14.17 6.30 10.61
N GLY A 145 13.50 7.41 10.40
CA GLY A 145 13.75 8.28 9.27
C GLY A 145 14.90 9.26 9.54
N PRO A 146 14.99 10.34 8.77
CA PRO A 146 15.92 11.43 9.02
C PRO A 146 15.90 11.88 10.49
N LYS A 147 17.03 12.44 10.97
CA LYS A 147 17.25 12.83 12.37
C LYS A 147 16.23 13.82 12.95
N ASP A 148 15.43 14.44 12.10
CA ASP A 148 14.43 15.46 12.39
C ASP A 148 13.00 14.92 12.59
N ARG A 149 12.81 13.59 12.61
CA ARG A 149 11.48 13.01 12.89
C ARG A 149 11.19 12.98 14.40
N PRO A 150 9.90 13.04 14.80
CA PRO A 150 9.51 12.83 16.19
C PRO A 150 10.07 11.51 16.72
N GLU A 151 10.50 11.51 17.97
CA GLU A 151 10.99 10.31 18.65
C GLU A 151 9.80 9.49 19.15
N ALA A 152 9.90 8.17 19.03
CA ALA A 152 8.91 7.25 19.58
C ALA A 152 9.51 6.48 20.75
N ALA A 153 8.76 6.42 21.85
CA ALA A 153 9.16 5.72 23.07
C ALA A 153 8.02 4.82 23.59
N PRO A 154 8.19 3.49 23.62
CA PRO A 154 9.31 2.74 23.07
C PRO A 154 9.34 2.74 21.53
N SER A 155 10.52 2.61 20.94
CA SER A 155 10.72 2.51 19.48
C SER A 155 10.67 1.06 18.95
N GLU A 156 10.71 0.09 19.84
CA GLU A 156 10.48 -1.34 19.55
C GLU A 156 9.53 -1.90 20.61
N ILE A 157 8.50 -2.60 20.16
CA ILE A 157 7.45 -3.10 21.04
C ILE A 157 7.20 -4.56 20.70
N PRO A 158 7.46 -5.51 21.63
CA PRO A 158 7.17 -6.90 21.41
C PRO A 158 5.65 -7.11 21.25
N ILE A 159 5.28 -7.93 20.30
CA ILE A 159 3.91 -8.36 20.07
C ILE A 159 3.72 -9.71 20.78
N PRO A 160 2.75 -9.86 21.67
CA PRO A 160 2.45 -11.15 22.26
C PRO A 160 2.04 -12.17 21.19
N THR A 161 1.96 -13.44 21.53
CA THR A 161 1.39 -14.44 20.62
C THR A 161 -0.06 -14.08 20.30
N VAL A 162 -0.39 -13.92 19.01
CA VAL A 162 -1.72 -13.54 18.51
C VAL A 162 -2.19 -14.59 17.52
N LYS A 163 -3.27 -15.29 17.87
CA LYS A 163 -3.88 -16.29 16.98
C LYS A 163 -4.70 -15.62 15.88
N PRO A 164 -5.02 -16.36 14.80
CA PRO A 164 -5.97 -15.89 13.80
C PRO A 164 -7.25 -15.32 14.41
N GLN A 165 -7.69 -14.15 13.91
CA GLN A 165 -8.88 -13.40 14.35
C GLN A 165 -8.77 -12.77 15.76
N GLU A 166 -7.65 -12.88 16.44
CA GLU A 166 -7.43 -12.20 17.72
C GLU A 166 -6.90 -10.78 17.52
N TYR A 167 -7.17 -9.91 18.49
CA TYR A 167 -6.71 -8.53 18.55
C TYR A 167 -5.63 -8.34 19.60
N VAL A 168 -4.69 -7.44 19.29
CA VAL A 168 -3.71 -6.94 20.25
C VAL A 168 -3.72 -5.42 20.25
N LYS A 169 -3.53 -4.81 21.42
CA LYS A 169 -3.37 -3.36 21.57
C LYS A 169 -1.91 -3.05 21.88
N ILE A 170 -1.33 -2.16 21.09
CA ILE A 170 0.07 -1.75 21.21
C ILE A 170 0.12 -0.23 21.31
N THR A 171 0.83 0.28 22.32
CA THR A 171 0.90 1.71 22.61
C THR A 171 2.33 2.21 22.54
N THR A 172 2.53 3.38 21.94
CA THR A 172 3.76 4.17 21.99
C THR A 172 3.44 5.63 22.25
N THR A 173 4.46 6.40 22.64
CA THR A 173 4.37 7.85 22.79
C THR A 173 5.34 8.52 21.85
N PHE A 174 4.85 9.53 21.11
CA PHE A 174 5.66 10.36 20.23
C PHE A 174 6.00 11.66 20.93
N ASP A 175 7.26 12.08 20.84
CA ASP A 175 7.75 13.37 21.31
C ASP A 175 8.01 14.29 20.11
N GLY A 176 7.35 15.45 20.08
CA GLY A 176 7.51 16.47 19.03
C GLY A 176 8.88 17.16 19.02
N ARG A 177 9.68 17.06 20.08
CA ARG A 177 11.10 17.48 20.19
C ARG A 177 11.41 18.89 19.65
N GLY A 178 10.45 19.80 19.66
CA GLY A 178 10.66 21.15 19.14
C GLY A 178 10.60 21.29 17.61
N PHE A 179 10.23 20.25 16.88
CA PHE A 179 10.08 20.32 15.43
C PHE A 179 8.77 21.00 15.01
N ASP A 180 8.80 21.66 13.86
CA ASP A 180 7.65 22.26 13.20
C ASP A 180 7.46 21.60 11.83
N GLY A 181 6.25 21.11 11.54
CA GLY A 181 5.92 20.47 10.29
C GLY A 181 5.04 19.23 10.43
N VAL A 182 4.81 18.57 9.28
CA VAL A 182 4.05 17.32 9.21
C VAL A 182 5.01 16.15 9.03
N PHE A 183 4.95 15.21 9.98
CA PHE A 183 5.84 14.05 10.03
C PHE A 183 5.03 12.76 9.89
N HIS A 184 5.44 11.90 8.96
CA HIS A 184 4.89 10.57 8.79
C HIS A 184 5.77 9.56 9.55
N CYS A 185 5.28 9.12 10.70
CA CYS A 185 5.96 8.17 11.57
C CYS A 185 5.58 6.75 11.17
N CYS A 186 6.46 6.07 10.45
CA CYS A 186 6.20 4.73 9.93
C CYS A 186 6.76 3.66 10.86
N TRP A 187 6.00 2.58 11.02
CA TRP A 187 6.37 1.41 11.77
C TRP A 187 6.24 0.18 10.88
N GLU A 188 6.97 -0.87 11.22
CA GLU A 188 6.87 -2.16 10.56
C GLU A 188 6.78 -3.29 11.58
N MET A 189 6.09 -4.36 11.22
CA MET A 189 6.07 -5.58 12.01
C MET A 189 7.24 -6.46 11.56
N GLN A 190 8.15 -6.75 12.48
CA GLN A 190 9.28 -7.64 12.24
C GLN A 190 9.09 -8.96 12.95
N ASP A 191 9.66 -10.02 12.38
CA ASP A 191 9.78 -11.33 13.01
C ASP A 191 11.00 -11.41 13.95
N SER A 192 11.34 -12.63 14.40
CA SER A 192 12.50 -12.89 15.27
C SER A 192 13.83 -12.57 14.60
N ASP A 193 13.91 -12.67 13.28
CA ASP A 193 15.13 -12.45 12.49
C ASP A 193 15.28 -10.99 12.07
N GLY A 194 14.29 -10.16 12.37
CA GLY A 194 14.25 -8.75 12.05
C GLY A 194 13.73 -8.44 10.65
N GLU A 195 13.15 -9.45 9.97
CA GLU A 195 12.58 -9.29 8.65
C GLU A 195 11.17 -8.71 8.72
N ASN A 196 10.86 -7.77 7.83
CA ASN A 196 9.53 -7.16 7.76
C ASN A 196 8.47 -8.18 7.32
N CYS A 197 7.51 -8.47 8.18
CA CYS A 197 6.43 -9.42 7.90
C CYS A 197 5.51 -8.99 6.76
N PHE A 198 5.44 -7.68 6.46
CA PHE A 198 4.58 -7.08 5.43
C PHE A 198 5.36 -6.11 4.55
N PRO A 199 6.35 -6.58 3.76
CA PRO A 199 7.41 -5.76 3.16
C PRO A 199 6.95 -4.75 2.10
N LYS A 200 5.70 -4.74 1.68
CA LYS A 200 5.19 -3.77 0.71
C LYS A 200 3.97 -2.98 1.20
N ARG A 201 3.79 -2.95 2.51
CA ARG A 201 2.70 -2.22 3.16
C ARG A 201 3.28 -1.14 4.10
N ASP A 202 4.07 -0.23 3.56
CA ASP A 202 4.85 0.78 4.31
C ASP A 202 4.01 1.72 5.18
N SER A 203 2.74 1.94 4.83
CA SER A 203 1.83 2.81 5.58
C SER A 203 0.94 2.08 6.58
N LEU A 204 1.12 0.76 6.73
CA LEU A 204 0.22 -0.10 7.50
C LEU A 204 0.05 0.36 8.96
N PHE A 205 1.15 0.75 9.60
CA PHE A 205 1.18 1.21 10.99
C PHE A 205 1.61 2.68 11.09
N SER A 206 1.31 3.51 10.10
CA SER A 206 1.75 4.89 10.09
C SER A 206 0.90 5.78 11.01
N VAL A 207 1.56 6.76 11.61
CA VAL A 207 0.95 7.82 12.41
C VAL A 207 1.45 9.14 11.88
N THR A 208 0.55 10.10 11.63
CA THR A 208 0.96 11.44 11.20
C THR A 208 0.95 12.40 12.39
N ILE A 209 2.05 13.10 12.57
CA ILE A 209 2.20 14.15 13.60
C ILE A 209 2.30 15.50 12.90
N ASP A 210 1.30 16.35 13.06
CA ASP A 210 1.31 17.76 12.62
C ASP A 210 1.70 18.63 13.82
N ALA A 211 2.99 18.90 13.96
CA ALA A 211 3.53 19.69 15.05
C ALA A 211 3.67 21.14 14.63
N LYS A 212 3.22 22.07 15.48
CA LYS A 212 3.31 23.52 15.20
C LYS A 212 4.03 24.24 16.33
N PHE A 213 5.01 25.04 15.94
CA PHE A 213 5.68 25.94 16.88
C PHE A 213 4.75 27.11 17.21
N ARG A 214 4.41 27.26 18.49
CA ARG A 214 3.67 28.42 18.95
C ARG A 214 4.68 29.48 19.38
N ARG A 215 4.80 30.57 18.63
CA ARG A 215 5.45 31.77 19.13
C ARG A 215 4.57 32.33 20.25
N THR A 216 5.07 32.32 21.46
CA THR A 216 4.51 33.08 22.60
C THR A 216 4.78 34.53 22.40
#